data_4497aa9da360b29148003f57200fdd03
#
_entry.id   4497aa9da360b29148003f57200fdd03
#
_cell.length_a   1.000
_cell.length_b   1.000
_cell.length_c   1.000
_cell.angle_alpha   90.00
_cell.angle_beta   90.00
_cell.angle_gamma   90.00
#
_symmetry.space_group_name_H-M   'P 1'
#
loop_
_entity.id
_entity.type
_entity.pdbx_description
1 polymer ?
#
loop_
_entity_poly.entity_id
_entity_poly.type
_entity_poly.pdbx_seq_one_letter_code
_entity_poly.pdbx_strand_id
1 'polypeptide(L)'
;MKTPWTEIVIETKHYTVYKDGYPVTEGHLLFVPKIETWECLAYCYKAAYGWGYEWVQDKICDGFNIGQNVGEAAGQTVMYPHVHLIPRKKGDMEDPRGGVRNVIPSKGNYLNSKEDNE
;
A
#
# COMPACT_ATOMS: atom_id res chain seq x y z
N MET A 1 -11.51 -15.28 11.40
CA MET A 1 -10.05 -15.32 11.46
C MET A 1 -9.50 -14.17 12.27
N LYS A 2 -8.55 -14.44 13.10
CA LYS A 2 -7.86 -13.39 13.85
C LYS A 2 -6.84 -12.68 12.98
N THR A 3 -6.87 -11.36 12.99
CA THR A 3 -5.88 -10.53 12.33
C THR A 3 -5.16 -9.70 13.40
N PRO A 4 -3.90 -9.30 13.15
CA PRO A 4 -3.12 -8.60 14.17
C PRO A 4 -3.47 -7.12 14.29
N TRP A 5 -4.29 -6.59 13.38
CA TRP A 5 -4.58 -5.16 13.35
C TRP A 5 -5.65 -4.80 14.37
N THR A 6 -5.43 -3.71 15.11
CA THR A 6 -6.30 -3.30 16.20
C THR A 6 -6.74 -1.84 16.14
N GLU A 7 -5.94 -0.98 15.51
CA GLU A 7 -6.27 0.44 15.44
C GLU A 7 -7.16 0.77 14.24
N ILE A 8 -8.46 0.82 14.49
CA ILE A 8 -9.45 1.09 13.45
C ILE A 8 -9.54 2.59 13.18
N VAL A 9 -9.45 2.98 11.91
CA VAL A 9 -9.69 4.35 11.45
C VAL A 9 -11.14 4.54 11.09
N ILE A 10 -11.68 3.62 10.28
CA ILE A 10 -13.08 3.63 9.88
C ILE A 10 -13.52 2.20 9.53
N GLU A 11 -14.79 1.93 9.75
CA GLU A 11 -15.38 0.65 9.42
C GLU A 11 -16.57 0.88 8.50
N THR A 12 -16.64 0.14 7.39
CA THR A 12 -17.72 0.25 6.43
C THR A 12 -18.38 -1.12 6.23
N LYS A 13 -19.41 -1.16 5.40
CA LYS A 13 -20.08 -2.41 5.08
C LYS A 13 -19.16 -3.44 4.44
N HIS A 14 -18.21 -2.98 3.62
CA HIS A 14 -17.39 -3.88 2.80
C HIS A 14 -15.95 -4.03 3.29
N TYR A 15 -15.45 -3.09 4.09
CA TYR A 15 -14.06 -3.11 4.54
C TYR A 15 -13.88 -2.35 5.84
N THR A 16 -12.76 -2.62 6.48
CA THR A 16 -12.30 -1.87 7.64
C THR A 16 -10.94 -1.27 7.31
N VAL A 17 -10.72 -0.02 7.69
CA VAL A 17 -9.43 0.65 7.52
C VAL A 17 -8.73 0.67 8.87
N TYR A 18 -7.50 0.15 8.88
CA TYR A 18 -6.65 0.12 10.08
C TYR A 18 -5.41 0.97 9.86
N LYS A 19 -4.85 1.50 10.93
CA LYS A 19 -3.48 2.00 10.89
C LYS A 19 -2.53 0.80 10.88
N ASP A 20 -1.51 0.87 10.04
CA ASP A 20 -0.47 -0.15 10.06
C ASP A 20 0.31 -0.01 11.36
N GLY A 21 0.54 -1.13 12.07
CA GLY A 21 1.26 -1.13 13.35
C GLY A 21 2.76 -0.87 13.18
N TYR A 22 3.29 -1.05 11.98
CA TYR A 22 4.69 -0.80 11.64
C TYR A 22 4.75 0.06 10.38
N PRO A 23 4.29 1.32 10.47
CA PRO A 23 4.11 2.14 9.27
C PRO A 23 5.42 2.40 8.53
N VAL A 24 5.38 2.25 7.21
CA VAL A 24 6.52 2.56 6.35
C VAL A 24 6.73 4.07 6.29
N THR A 25 5.62 4.80 6.26
CA THR A 25 5.61 6.26 6.38
C THR A 25 4.49 6.63 7.34
N GLU A 26 4.56 7.84 7.90
CA GLU A 26 3.48 8.33 8.76
C GLU A 26 2.17 8.38 7.97
N GLY A 27 1.14 7.74 8.51
CA GLY A 27 -0.17 7.69 7.87
C GLY A 27 -0.43 6.45 7.03
N HIS A 28 0.50 5.49 7.03
CA HIS A 28 0.34 4.21 6.32
C HIS A 28 -0.91 3.47 6.82
N LEU A 29 -1.83 3.17 5.91
CA LEU A 29 -3.10 2.52 6.23
C LEU A 29 -3.23 1.16 5.54
N LEU A 30 -4.07 0.31 6.14
CA LEU A 30 -4.43 -0.98 5.59
C LEU A 30 -5.94 -1.02 5.36
N PHE A 31 -6.33 -1.38 4.16
CA PHE A 31 -7.74 -1.57 3.80
C PHE A 31 -8.02 -3.07 3.77
N VAL A 32 -8.87 -3.54 4.66
CA VAL A 32 -9.08 -4.97 4.92
C VAL A 32 -10.52 -5.35 4.59
N PRO A 33 -10.74 -6.29 3.66
CA PRO A 33 -12.10 -6.66 3.28
C PRO A 33 -12.84 -7.35 4.43
N LYS A 34 -14.12 -7.07 4.59
CA LYS A 34 -14.96 -7.68 5.63
C LYS A 34 -15.10 -9.19 5.44
N ILE A 35 -15.17 -9.62 4.20
CA ILE A 35 -15.13 -11.03 3.81
C ILE A 35 -14.14 -11.21 2.69
N GLU A 36 -13.54 -12.40 2.62
CA GLU A 36 -12.52 -12.71 1.62
C GLU A 36 -13.13 -12.97 0.26
N THR A 37 -13.80 -11.96 -0.30
CA THR A 37 -14.39 -12.02 -1.63
C THR A 37 -13.71 -10.99 -2.53
N TRP A 38 -13.73 -11.27 -3.81
CA TRP A 38 -13.22 -10.32 -4.81
C TRP A 38 -13.97 -8.98 -4.73
N GLU A 39 -15.29 -9.04 -4.48
CA GLU A 39 -16.09 -7.82 -4.36
C GLU A 39 -15.61 -6.91 -3.24
N CYS A 40 -15.43 -7.45 -2.05
CA CYS A 40 -14.95 -6.65 -0.92
C CYS A 40 -13.54 -6.16 -1.13
N LEU A 41 -12.68 -6.98 -1.74
CA LEU A 41 -11.32 -6.58 -2.05
C LEU A 41 -11.29 -5.45 -3.08
N ALA A 42 -12.15 -5.49 -4.08
CA ALA A 42 -12.28 -4.41 -5.07
C ALA A 42 -12.67 -3.09 -4.41
N TYR A 43 -13.56 -3.12 -3.43
CA TYR A 43 -13.91 -1.92 -2.66
C TYR A 43 -12.69 -1.38 -1.91
N CYS A 44 -11.84 -2.27 -1.39
CA CYS A 44 -10.60 -1.84 -0.71
C CYS A 44 -9.69 -1.05 -1.66
N TYR A 45 -9.47 -1.54 -2.87
CA TYR A 45 -8.64 -0.85 -3.85
C TYR A 45 -9.24 0.49 -4.25
N LYS A 46 -10.53 0.50 -4.52
CA LYS A 46 -11.22 1.74 -4.90
C LYS A 46 -11.12 2.79 -3.80
N ALA A 47 -11.36 2.38 -2.56
CA ALA A 47 -11.31 3.29 -1.42
C ALA A 47 -9.89 3.79 -1.17
N ALA A 48 -8.91 2.88 -1.20
CA ALA A 48 -7.51 3.26 -0.98
C ALA A 48 -7.04 4.28 -2.02
N TYR A 49 -7.37 4.06 -3.28
CA TYR A 49 -7.05 5.01 -4.34
C TYR A 49 -7.71 6.37 -4.10
N GLY A 50 -9.00 6.37 -3.78
CA GLY A 50 -9.75 7.59 -3.51
C GLY A 50 -9.16 8.40 -2.37
N TRP A 51 -8.80 7.74 -1.27
CA TRP A 51 -8.19 8.40 -0.12
C TRP A 51 -6.82 8.98 -0.48
N GLY A 52 -5.99 8.21 -1.18
CA GLY A 52 -4.67 8.68 -1.59
C GLY A 52 -4.78 9.89 -2.52
N TYR A 53 -5.70 9.83 -3.47
CA TYR A 53 -5.94 10.92 -4.40
C TYR A 53 -6.33 12.21 -3.65
N GLU A 54 -7.28 12.10 -2.72
CA GLU A 54 -7.71 13.26 -1.91
C GLU A 54 -6.57 13.82 -1.07
N TRP A 55 -5.75 12.96 -0.49
CA TRP A 55 -4.58 13.40 0.29
C TRP A 55 -3.63 14.25 -0.56
N VAL A 56 -3.42 13.85 -1.82
CA VAL A 56 -2.57 14.62 -2.73
C VAL A 56 -3.23 15.95 -3.08
N GLN A 57 -4.52 15.94 -3.36
CA GLN A 57 -5.27 17.16 -3.67
C GLN A 57 -5.24 18.14 -2.50
N ASP A 58 -5.35 17.65 -1.29
CA ASP A 58 -5.35 18.44 -0.06
C ASP A 58 -3.94 18.76 0.45
N LYS A 59 -2.92 18.35 -0.28
CA LYS A 59 -1.51 18.59 0.05
C LYS A 59 -1.08 17.97 1.38
N ILE A 60 -1.74 16.88 1.76
CA ILE A 60 -1.36 16.11 2.93
C ILE A 60 -0.11 15.29 2.63
N CYS A 61 0.01 14.83 1.39
CA CYS A 61 1.21 14.15 0.90
C CYS A 61 1.46 14.53 -0.56
N ASP A 62 2.61 14.13 -1.10
CA ASP A 62 3.00 14.47 -2.46
C ASP A 62 2.66 13.37 -3.47
N GLY A 63 2.42 12.17 -2.99
CA GLY A 63 2.07 11.01 -3.80
C GLY A 63 1.71 9.85 -2.88
N PHE A 64 1.42 8.69 -3.46
CA PHE A 64 1.12 7.51 -2.65
C PHE A 64 1.41 6.25 -3.44
N ASN A 65 1.70 5.18 -2.69
CA ASN A 65 1.75 3.83 -3.24
C ASN A 65 0.57 3.05 -2.70
N ILE A 66 0.00 2.22 -3.55
CA ILE A 66 -1.10 1.33 -3.19
C ILE A 66 -0.73 -0.06 -3.68
N GLY A 67 -0.98 -1.07 -2.88
CA GLY A 67 -0.64 -2.43 -3.30
C GLY A 67 -0.96 -3.48 -2.27
N GLN A 68 -0.78 -4.72 -2.71
CA GLN A 68 -1.09 -5.90 -1.93
C GLN A 68 -0.05 -6.97 -2.21
N ASN A 69 0.32 -7.70 -1.17
CA ASN A 69 1.16 -8.88 -1.32
C ASN A 69 0.24 -10.10 -1.34
N VAL A 70 0.31 -10.89 -2.40
CA VAL A 70 -0.49 -12.11 -2.53
C VAL A 70 0.47 -13.30 -2.63
N GLY A 71 0.48 -14.12 -1.60
CA GLY A 71 1.35 -15.31 -1.52
C GLY A 71 2.66 -15.04 -0.81
N GLU A 72 3.21 -16.10 -0.23
CA GLU A 72 4.49 -16.05 0.50
C GLU A 72 5.62 -15.55 -0.38
N ALA A 73 5.66 -16.00 -1.63
CA ALA A 73 6.71 -15.60 -2.58
C ALA A 73 6.68 -14.10 -2.88
N ALA A 74 5.54 -13.45 -2.67
CA ALA A 74 5.38 -12.01 -2.85
C ALA A 74 5.57 -11.23 -1.54
N GLY A 75 5.93 -11.92 -0.46
CA GLY A 75 6.20 -11.29 0.82
C GLY A 75 5.02 -11.20 1.77
N GLN A 76 3.92 -11.88 1.47
CA GLN A 76 2.77 -11.87 2.38
C GLN A 76 3.11 -12.63 3.67
N THR A 77 2.93 -11.97 4.81
CA THR A 77 3.18 -12.57 6.13
C THR A 77 1.91 -12.77 6.93
N VAL A 78 0.94 -11.87 6.79
CA VAL A 78 -0.40 -12.03 7.36
C VAL A 78 -1.31 -12.49 6.24
N MET A 79 -1.86 -13.69 6.37
CA MET A 79 -2.55 -14.34 5.26
C MET A 79 -3.94 -13.78 4.94
N TYR A 80 -4.57 -13.09 5.87
CA TYR A 80 -5.82 -12.41 5.55
C TYR A 80 -5.52 -11.25 4.58
N PRO A 81 -6.25 -11.12 3.46
CA PRO A 81 -5.95 -10.12 2.46
C PRO A 81 -6.05 -8.70 3.00
N HIS A 82 -5.13 -7.86 2.58
CA HIS A 82 -5.11 -6.46 2.97
C HIS A 82 -4.38 -5.62 1.93
N VAL A 83 -4.90 -4.42 1.68
CA VAL A 83 -4.36 -3.50 0.69
C VAL A 83 -3.69 -2.34 1.43
N HIS A 84 -2.43 -2.09 1.10
CA HIS A 84 -1.66 -1.00 1.68
C HIS A 84 -1.95 0.31 0.95
N LEU A 85 -2.10 1.38 1.71
CA LEU A 85 -2.06 2.75 1.20
C LEU A 85 -0.94 3.47 1.94
N ILE A 86 0.10 3.83 1.21
CA ILE A 86 1.32 4.41 1.77
C ILE A 86 1.49 5.82 1.24
N PRO A 87 1.24 6.85 2.07
CA PRO A 87 1.47 8.23 1.64
C PRO A 87 2.96 8.49 1.49
N ARG A 88 3.31 9.24 0.46
CA ARG A 88 4.70 9.53 0.13
C ARG A 88 4.94 11.04 0.11
N LYS A 89 6.12 11.43 0.58
CA LYS A 89 6.55 12.83 0.53
C LYS A 89 7.89 12.92 -0.17
N LYS A 90 8.12 14.01 -0.88
CA LYS A 90 9.41 14.25 -1.51
C LYS A 90 10.52 14.18 -0.47
N GLY A 91 11.55 13.42 -0.76
CA GLY A 91 12.68 13.26 0.13
C GLY A 91 12.51 12.17 1.20
N ASP A 92 11.39 11.47 1.24
CA ASP A 92 11.20 10.38 2.20
C ASP A 92 12.08 9.17 1.88
N MET A 93 12.60 9.13 0.67
CA MET A 93 13.54 8.12 0.20
C MET A 93 14.49 8.79 -0.80
N GLU A 94 15.75 8.38 -0.79
CA GLU A 94 16.76 8.98 -1.66
C GLU A 94 16.42 8.88 -3.14
N ASP A 95 16.06 7.68 -3.60
CA ASP A 95 15.67 7.46 -4.99
C ASP A 95 14.41 6.60 -5.07
N PRO A 96 13.23 7.23 -5.18
CA PRO A 96 11.97 6.48 -5.24
C PRO A 96 11.62 5.93 -6.62
N ARG A 97 12.45 6.21 -7.63
CA ARG A 97 12.12 5.80 -8.99
C ARG A 97 11.90 4.30 -9.11
N GLY A 98 10.88 3.94 -9.86
CA GLY A 98 10.44 2.56 -9.99
C GLY A 98 9.29 2.22 -9.05
N GLY A 99 9.20 2.84 -7.86
CA GLY A 99 8.09 2.63 -6.93
C GLY A 99 7.82 1.16 -6.63
N VAL A 100 6.68 0.66 -7.12
CA VAL A 100 6.25 -0.73 -6.93
C VAL A 100 7.29 -1.74 -7.40
N ARG A 101 8.11 -1.38 -8.39
CA ARG A 101 9.16 -2.26 -8.91
C ARG A 101 10.24 -2.57 -7.87
N ASN A 102 10.30 -1.78 -6.79
CA ASN A 102 11.28 -2.00 -5.72
C ASN A 102 10.99 -3.27 -4.90
N VAL A 103 9.97 -4.04 -5.27
CA VAL A 103 9.77 -5.39 -4.73
C VAL A 103 11.01 -6.26 -4.99
N ILE A 104 11.75 -5.98 -6.06
CA ILE A 104 13.09 -6.52 -6.29
C ILE A 104 14.02 -5.31 -6.33
N PRO A 105 14.67 -4.96 -5.22
CA PRO A 105 15.40 -3.69 -5.11
C PRO A 105 16.40 -3.43 -6.23
N SER A 106 17.12 -4.45 -6.66
CA SER A 106 18.11 -4.31 -7.74
C SER A 106 17.50 -4.01 -9.10
N LYS A 107 16.19 -4.21 -9.25
CA LYS A 107 15.45 -4.02 -10.50
C LYS A 107 14.46 -2.85 -10.41
N GLY A 108 14.43 -2.16 -9.29
CA GLY A 108 13.45 -1.11 -9.05
C GLY A 108 13.55 0.02 -10.06
N ASN A 109 14.69 0.67 -10.09
CA ASN A 109 14.91 1.75 -11.04
C ASN A 109 15.34 1.19 -12.39
N TYR A 110 14.38 1.05 -13.30
CA TYR A 110 14.63 0.48 -14.63
C TYR A 110 15.60 1.33 -15.47
N LEU A 111 15.76 2.60 -15.16
CA LEU A 111 16.70 3.47 -15.85
C LEU A 111 18.14 3.04 -15.54
N ASN A 112 18.41 2.66 -14.30
CA ASN A 112 19.73 2.15 -13.94
C ASN A 112 20.00 0.81 -14.63
N SER A 113 19.01 -0.09 -14.68
CA SER A 113 19.14 -1.36 -15.39
C SER A 113 19.46 -1.16 -16.86
N LYS A 114 18.85 -0.15 -17.49
CA LYS A 114 19.08 0.18 -18.88
C LYS A 114 20.50 0.70 -19.10
N GLU A 115 20.98 1.55 -18.19
CA GLU A 115 22.34 2.06 -18.21
C GLU A 115 23.36 0.94 -18.07
N ASP A 116 23.10 0.01 -17.16
CA ASP A 116 24.00 -1.12 -16.90
C ASP A 116 24.13 -2.07 -18.08
N ASN A 117 23.18 -2.08 -18.99
CA ASN A 117 23.17 -2.94 -20.16
C ASN A 117 23.86 -2.33 -21.39
N GLU A 118 24.32 -1.11 -21.24
CA GLU A 118 25.09 -0.43 -22.26
C GLU A 118 26.61 -0.68 -22.04
#